data_5799aaffbe6c7b56b85d7b46e08ac1e8
#
_entry.id   5799aaffbe6c7b56b85d7b46e08ac1e8
#
_cell.length_a   1.000
_cell.length_b   1.000
_cell.length_c   1.000
_cell.angle_alpha   90.00
_cell.angle_beta   90.00
_cell.angle_gamma   90.00
#
_symmetry.space_group_name_H-M   'P 1'
#
loop_
_entity.id
_entity.type
_entity.pdbx_description
1 polymer ?
#
loop_
_entity_poly.entity_id
_entity_poly.type
_entity_poly.pdbx_seq_one_letter_code
_entity_poly.pdbx_strand_id
1 'polypeptide(L)'
;MKNTMKNVLGICFLILFLPYVITLLFSGRQGVGRQEKLPEREYEVLEMMLSEDLSWMDASTLRLLAVLKRTEVVRQQESGVSIVQDLPKLYGGLYSRVYEAVEETEGQVVTINGEFRELPYHGISSGHTRDGKLLGEEYFYIKAVNCPLDSEAEEYLQFFYMDKEEFYKRLGYPELKILPTAERDEADYVNRLILGDAILQGEKARELLHLPSSCFFLEEDGKRIRITVKGSGHGFGISLYTAGRMMEDGADMKEIFQQFYEDAECITLP
;
A
#
# COMPACT_ATOMS: atom_id res chain seq x y z
N MET A 1 -29.27 28.86 49.07
CA MET A 1 -29.25 27.41 48.78
C MET A 1 -29.85 27.02 47.44
N LYS A 2 -31.06 27.46 47.03
CA LYS A 2 -31.72 27.06 45.76
C LYS A 2 -30.97 27.43 44.49
N ASN A 3 -30.29 28.61 44.48
CA ASN A 3 -29.51 29.04 43.27
C ASN A 3 -28.16 28.33 43.14
N THR A 4 -27.49 28.01 44.26
CA THR A 4 -26.22 27.28 44.26
C THR A 4 -26.40 25.86 43.73
N MET A 5 -27.52 25.21 44.11
CA MET A 5 -27.86 23.85 43.65
C MET A 5 -28.18 23.81 42.16
N LYS A 6 -28.84 24.84 41.59
CA LYS A 6 -29.12 24.96 40.15
C LYS A 6 -27.83 25.16 39.35
N ASN A 7 -26.89 25.96 39.88
CA ASN A 7 -25.60 26.17 39.20
C ASN A 7 -24.71 24.91 39.21
N VAL A 8 -24.72 24.15 40.32
CA VAL A 8 -24.01 22.86 40.40
C VAL A 8 -24.63 21.85 39.45
N LEU A 9 -25.93 21.75 39.35
CA LEU A 9 -26.61 20.86 38.40
C LEU A 9 -26.28 21.23 36.94
N GLY A 10 -26.29 22.52 36.63
CA GLY A 10 -25.90 23.03 35.29
C GLY A 10 -24.46 22.70 34.90
N ILE A 11 -23.52 22.83 35.84
CA ILE A 11 -22.12 22.48 35.62
C ILE A 11 -21.97 20.97 35.44
N CYS A 12 -22.61 20.14 36.23
CA CYS A 12 -22.60 18.69 36.06
C CYS A 12 -23.19 18.25 34.71
N PHE A 13 -24.30 18.90 34.30
CA PHE A 13 -24.88 18.64 32.99
C PHE A 13 -23.92 19.01 31.83
N LEU A 14 -23.26 20.14 31.97
CA LEU A 14 -22.26 20.61 30.95
C LEU A 14 -21.09 19.68 30.87
N ILE A 15 -20.54 19.20 31.99
CA ILE A 15 -19.43 18.26 32.04
C ILE A 15 -19.81 16.89 31.42
N LEU A 16 -21.06 16.42 31.68
CA LEU A 16 -21.55 15.14 31.16
C LEU A 16 -21.88 15.18 29.67
N PHE A 17 -22.41 16.30 29.16
CA PHE A 17 -22.87 16.41 27.78
C PHE A 17 -21.86 17.09 26.84
N LEU A 18 -20.88 17.87 27.37
CA LEU A 18 -19.86 18.54 26.54
C LEU A 18 -19.03 17.55 25.72
N PRO A 19 -18.55 16.42 26.27
CA PRO A 19 -17.86 15.41 25.44
C PRO A 19 -18.74 14.85 24.33
N TYR A 20 -20.01 14.61 24.60
CA TYR A 20 -20.97 14.14 23.62
C TYR A 20 -21.24 15.16 22.51
N VAL A 21 -21.41 16.43 22.89
CA VAL A 21 -21.57 17.54 21.93
C VAL A 21 -20.31 17.77 21.13
N ILE A 22 -19.14 17.69 21.75
CA ILE A 22 -17.85 17.78 21.05
C ILE A 22 -17.70 16.62 20.05
N THR A 23 -18.02 15.40 20.45
CA THR A 23 -18.01 14.24 19.55
C THR A 23 -18.97 14.44 18.38
N LEU A 24 -20.18 14.93 18.62
CA LEU A 24 -21.14 15.25 17.55
C LEU A 24 -20.66 16.37 16.60
N LEU A 25 -19.97 17.37 17.11
CA LEU A 25 -19.46 18.49 16.32
C LEU A 25 -18.22 18.11 15.49
N PHE A 26 -17.36 17.24 16.04
CA PHE A 26 -16.13 16.82 15.39
C PHE A 26 -16.26 15.55 14.54
N SER A 27 -17.19 14.65 14.89
CA SER A 27 -17.46 13.43 14.10
C SER A 27 -18.53 13.65 13.02
N GLY A 28 -19.13 14.83 12.97
CA GLY A 28 -20.22 15.14 12.06
C GLY A 28 -21.47 14.28 12.30
N ARG A 29 -22.54 14.58 11.56
CA ARG A 29 -23.80 13.81 11.59
C ARG A 29 -23.65 12.37 11.09
N GLN A 30 -22.52 12.01 10.51
CA GLN A 30 -22.22 10.70 9.93
C GLN A 30 -21.94 9.61 10.97
N GLY A 31 -21.57 9.97 12.21
CA GLY A 31 -21.35 8.97 13.29
C GLY A 31 -22.59 8.27 13.84
N VAL A 32 -23.80 8.64 13.41
CA VAL A 32 -25.09 8.08 13.89
C VAL A 32 -26.02 7.73 12.72
N GLY A 33 -25.55 7.88 11.47
CA GLY A 33 -26.27 7.38 10.31
C GLY A 33 -26.25 5.85 10.31
N ARG A 34 -27.40 5.24 10.00
CA ARG A 34 -27.52 3.83 9.65
C ARG A 34 -26.41 3.52 8.63
N GLN A 35 -25.31 2.88 9.04
CA GLN A 35 -24.43 2.24 8.09
C GLN A 35 -25.28 1.15 7.44
N GLU A 36 -25.67 1.34 6.19
CA GLU A 36 -26.20 0.23 5.41
C GLU A 36 -25.12 -0.84 5.46
N LYS A 37 -25.54 -2.05 5.80
CA LYS A 37 -24.60 -3.15 5.98
C LYS A 37 -24.02 -3.48 4.61
N LEU A 38 -22.72 -3.26 4.41
CA LEU A 38 -22.04 -3.65 3.18
C LEU A 38 -22.35 -5.13 2.86
N PRO A 39 -22.44 -5.52 1.58
CA PRO A 39 -22.46 -6.93 1.17
C PRO A 39 -21.24 -7.69 1.75
N GLU A 40 -21.37 -9.00 1.94
CA GLU A 40 -20.31 -9.83 2.56
C GLU A 40 -18.96 -9.68 1.85
N ARG A 41 -18.96 -9.67 0.53
CA ARG A 41 -17.76 -9.43 -0.29
C ARG A 41 -17.07 -8.10 0.04
N GLU A 42 -17.85 -7.04 0.22
CA GLU A 42 -17.31 -5.71 0.52
C GLU A 42 -16.70 -5.63 1.92
N TYR A 43 -17.16 -6.46 2.87
CA TYR A 43 -16.48 -6.62 4.14
C TYR A 43 -15.11 -7.27 4.00
N GLU A 44 -14.98 -8.30 3.15
CA GLU A 44 -13.67 -8.92 2.86
C GLU A 44 -12.69 -7.89 2.25
N VAL A 45 -13.18 -7.04 1.33
CA VAL A 45 -12.39 -5.94 0.75
C VAL A 45 -11.94 -4.94 1.82
N LEU A 46 -12.87 -4.53 2.68
CA LEU A 46 -12.59 -3.61 3.79
C LEU A 46 -11.53 -4.18 4.73
N GLU A 47 -11.62 -5.47 5.09
CA GLU A 47 -10.65 -6.19 5.91
C GLU A 47 -9.25 -6.21 5.27
N MET A 48 -9.18 -6.55 3.99
CA MET A 48 -7.92 -6.57 3.26
C MET A 48 -7.27 -5.19 3.18
N MET A 49 -8.06 -4.13 3.00
CA MET A 49 -7.53 -2.76 3.01
C MET A 49 -7.00 -2.37 4.38
N LEU A 50 -7.74 -2.65 5.45
CA LEU A 50 -7.37 -2.28 6.82
C LEU A 50 -6.13 -3.04 7.35
N SER A 51 -5.67 -4.08 6.65
CA SER A 51 -4.41 -4.77 6.97
C SER A 51 -3.17 -4.04 6.47
N GLU A 52 -3.32 -2.95 5.70
CA GLU A 52 -2.22 -2.17 5.12
C GLU A 52 -2.01 -0.83 5.82
N ASP A 53 -0.85 -0.21 5.59
CA ASP A 53 -0.61 1.17 6.02
C ASP A 53 -1.23 2.15 5.02
N LEU A 54 -2.42 2.62 5.37
CA LEU A 54 -3.23 3.54 4.57
C LEU A 54 -3.08 5.01 4.97
N SER A 55 -2.18 5.32 5.92
CA SER A 55 -2.11 6.64 6.56
C SER A 55 -1.78 7.77 5.59
N TRP A 56 -1.01 7.48 4.55
CA TRP A 56 -0.53 8.42 3.54
C TRP A 56 -1.45 8.54 2.30
N MET A 57 -2.45 7.66 2.17
CA MET A 57 -3.31 7.61 0.98
C MET A 57 -4.43 8.66 1.05
N ASP A 58 -4.66 9.33 -0.06
CA ASP A 58 -5.84 10.19 -0.27
C ASP A 58 -7.10 9.37 -0.64
N ALA A 59 -8.24 10.06 -0.82
CA ALA A 59 -9.50 9.39 -1.15
C ALA A 59 -9.46 8.68 -2.51
N SER A 60 -8.75 9.24 -3.49
CA SER A 60 -8.65 8.66 -4.83
C SER A 60 -7.82 7.39 -4.81
N THR A 61 -6.67 7.41 -4.13
CA THR A 61 -5.82 6.24 -3.94
C THR A 61 -6.54 5.14 -3.16
N LEU A 62 -7.34 5.48 -2.12
CA LEU A 62 -8.15 4.50 -1.39
C LEU A 62 -9.20 3.84 -2.29
N ARG A 63 -9.87 4.58 -3.18
CA ARG A 63 -10.82 4.01 -4.15
C ARG A 63 -10.12 3.05 -5.13
N LEU A 64 -8.98 3.45 -5.66
CA LEU A 64 -8.17 2.58 -6.52
C LEU A 64 -7.78 1.28 -5.81
N LEU A 65 -7.31 1.39 -4.56
CA LEU A 65 -6.95 0.23 -3.74
C LEU A 65 -8.16 -0.66 -3.46
N ALA A 66 -9.35 -0.10 -3.22
CA ALA A 66 -10.58 -0.87 -3.03
C ALA A 66 -10.92 -1.73 -4.26
N VAL A 67 -10.77 -1.19 -5.48
CA VAL A 67 -10.97 -1.95 -6.73
C VAL A 67 -9.92 -3.06 -6.88
N LEU A 68 -8.65 -2.79 -6.58
CA LEU A 68 -7.57 -3.80 -6.61
C LEU A 68 -7.86 -4.94 -5.62
N LYS A 69 -8.19 -4.61 -4.37
CA LYS A 69 -8.51 -5.60 -3.33
C LYS A 69 -9.76 -6.40 -3.66
N ARG A 70 -10.79 -5.77 -4.21
CA ARG A 70 -12.01 -6.47 -4.65
C ARG A 70 -11.72 -7.44 -5.78
N THR A 71 -10.89 -7.05 -6.74
CA THR A 71 -10.44 -7.95 -7.81
C THR A 71 -9.74 -9.18 -7.23
N GLU A 72 -8.89 -8.99 -6.22
CA GLU A 72 -8.20 -10.09 -5.55
C GLU A 72 -9.16 -10.99 -4.77
N VAL A 73 -10.14 -10.41 -4.03
CA VAL A 73 -11.20 -11.18 -3.34
C VAL A 73 -11.97 -12.05 -4.32
N VAL A 74 -12.41 -11.47 -5.45
CA VAL A 74 -13.15 -12.24 -6.49
C VAL A 74 -12.29 -13.35 -7.07
N ARG A 75 -11.04 -13.07 -7.40
CA ARG A 75 -10.08 -14.06 -7.92
C ARG A 75 -9.90 -15.25 -6.97
N GLN A 76 -9.81 -14.96 -5.67
CA GLN A 76 -9.65 -15.99 -4.64
C GLN A 76 -10.92 -16.81 -4.44
N GLN A 77 -12.10 -16.17 -4.46
CA GLN A 77 -13.40 -16.85 -4.39
C GLN A 77 -13.59 -17.81 -5.57
N GLU A 78 -13.24 -17.41 -6.80
CA GLU A 78 -13.25 -18.31 -7.97
C GLU A 78 -12.29 -19.49 -7.82
N SER A 79 -11.17 -19.31 -7.14
CA SER A 79 -10.19 -20.36 -6.85
C SER A 79 -10.59 -21.26 -5.67
N GLY A 80 -11.74 -21.02 -5.03
CA GLY A 80 -12.22 -21.75 -3.85
C GLY A 80 -11.44 -21.45 -2.57
N VAL A 81 -10.69 -20.36 -2.52
CA VAL A 81 -9.98 -19.88 -1.33
C VAL A 81 -10.83 -18.79 -0.67
N SER A 82 -11.19 -18.98 0.59
CA SER A 82 -11.86 -17.95 1.40
C SER A 82 -10.87 -17.37 2.39
N ILE A 83 -10.70 -16.05 2.41
CA ILE A 83 -9.93 -15.36 3.43
C ILE A 83 -10.90 -14.82 4.46
N VAL A 84 -11.05 -15.54 5.56
CA VAL A 84 -11.68 -14.99 6.77
C VAL A 84 -10.54 -14.52 7.67
N GLN A 85 -10.34 -13.22 7.76
CA GLN A 85 -9.47 -12.61 8.76
C GLN A 85 -10.33 -11.92 9.81
N ASP A 86 -9.91 -12.02 11.07
CA ASP A 86 -10.53 -11.22 12.14
C ASP A 86 -10.18 -9.74 11.93
N LEU A 87 -11.20 -8.92 11.74
CA LEU A 87 -11.06 -7.45 11.61
C LEU A 87 -10.29 -6.87 12.80
N PRO A 88 -9.23 -6.10 12.57
CA PRO A 88 -8.77 -5.18 13.59
C PRO A 88 -9.90 -4.21 13.90
N LYS A 89 -10.27 -4.09 15.18
CA LYS A 89 -11.28 -3.11 15.64
C LYS A 89 -10.70 -1.70 15.54
N LEU A 90 -10.61 -1.17 14.34
CA LEU A 90 -10.22 0.20 14.09
C LEU A 90 -11.45 1.09 14.13
N TYR A 91 -11.44 2.07 15.02
CA TYR A 91 -12.45 3.11 15.10
C TYR A 91 -11.77 4.45 14.83
N GLY A 92 -12.39 5.31 14.00
CA GLY A 92 -11.87 6.66 13.75
C GLY A 92 -11.98 7.10 12.29
N GLY A 93 -11.41 8.25 11.98
CA GLY A 93 -11.53 8.89 10.67
C GLY A 93 -10.95 8.06 9.51
N LEU A 94 -9.90 7.25 9.76
CA LEU A 94 -9.36 6.37 8.72
C LEU A 94 -10.34 5.27 8.33
N TYR A 95 -10.99 4.63 9.31
CA TYR A 95 -12.03 3.62 9.04
C TYR A 95 -13.14 4.19 8.15
N SER A 96 -13.66 5.39 8.46
CA SER A 96 -14.70 6.03 7.65
C SER A 96 -14.26 6.29 6.22
N ARG A 97 -13.03 6.77 6.02
CA ARG A 97 -12.49 7.01 4.68
C ARG A 97 -12.34 5.72 3.85
N VAL A 98 -11.90 4.63 4.48
CA VAL A 98 -11.77 3.33 3.82
C VAL A 98 -13.16 2.77 3.50
N TYR A 99 -14.09 2.86 4.45
CA TYR A 99 -15.48 2.44 4.25
C TYR A 99 -16.12 3.19 3.07
N GLU A 100 -16.00 4.52 3.02
CA GLU A 100 -16.48 5.36 1.91
C GLU A 100 -15.85 4.94 0.56
N ALA A 101 -14.55 4.66 0.54
CA ALA A 101 -13.87 4.22 -0.68
C ALA A 101 -14.38 2.86 -1.18
N VAL A 102 -14.66 1.92 -0.28
CA VAL A 102 -15.23 0.60 -0.61
C VAL A 102 -16.67 0.76 -1.12
N GLU A 103 -17.50 1.58 -0.44
CA GLU A 103 -18.89 1.83 -0.81
C GLU A 103 -18.99 2.55 -2.18
N GLU A 104 -18.21 3.60 -2.41
CA GLU A 104 -18.21 4.36 -3.67
C GLU A 104 -17.76 3.53 -4.89
N THR A 105 -17.01 2.47 -4.66
CA THR A 105 -16.51 1.57 -5.72
C THR A 105 -17.16 0.21 -5.71
N GLU A 106 -18.32 0.04 -5.03
CA GLU A 106 -19.01 -1.24 -4.90
C GLU A 106 -19.13 -1.98 -6.22
N GLY A 107 -18.78 -3.26 -6.22
CA GLY A 107 -18.82 -4.15 -7.37
C GLY A 107 -17.78 -3.88 -8.47
N GLN A 108 -17.03 -2.78 -8.42
CA GLN A 108 -16.01 -2.49 -9.45
C GLN A 108 -14.80 -3.40 -9.30
N VAL A 109 -14.42 -4.08 -10.38
CA VAL A 109 -13.29 -5.01 -10.47
C VAL A 109 -12.55 -4.81 -11.80
N VAL A 110 -11.36 -5.40 -11.90
CA VAL A 110 -10.55 -5.36 -13.14
C VAL A 110 -10.32 -6.77 -13.66
N THR A 111 -10.49 -6.94 -14.97
CA THR A 111 -10.11 -8.17 -15.68
C THR A 111 -8.98 -7.88 -16.65
N ILE A 112 -8.18 -8.88 -16.93
CA ILE A 112 -7.17 -8.89 -18.00
C ILE A 112 -7.63 -9.91 -19.05
N ASN A 113 -7.97 -9.47 -20.25
CA ASN A 113 -8.55 -10.32 -21.28
C ASN A 113 -9.79 -11.10 -20.79
N GLY A 114 -10.62 -10.49 -19.94
CA GLY A 114 -11.82 -11.11 -19.38
C GLY A 114 -11.59 -12.09 -18.22
N GLU A 115 -10.35 -12.25 -17.73
CA GLU A 115 -9.98 -13.12 -16.61
C GLU A 115 -9.55 -12.29 -15.39
N PHE A 116 -9.88 -12.77 -14.19
CA PHE A 116 -9.34 -12.18 -12.95
C PHE A 116 -7.92 -12.67 -12.73
N ARG A 117 -6.96 -11.76 -12.87
CA ARG A 117 -5.54 -12.03 -12.64
C ARG A 117 -5.03 -11.28 -11.43
N GLU A 118 -3.86 -11.69 -10.95
CA GLU A 118 -3.13 -10.94 -9.92
C GLU A 118 -2.77 -9.56 -10.45
N LEU A 119 -3.10 -8.51 -9.69
CA LEU A 119 -2.79 -7.13 -10.03
C LEU A 119 -1.81 -6.55 -9.00
N PRO A 120 -0.51 -6.77 -9.14
CA PRO A 120 0.48 -6.27 -8.21
C PRO A 120 0.48 -4.75 -8.16
N TYR A 121 0.71 -4.21 -6.97
CA TYR A 121 0.87 -2.78 -6.76
C TYR A 121 1.90 -2.52 -5.66
N HIS A 122 2.41 -1.31 -5.57
CA HIS A 122 3.37 -0.90 -4.56
C HIS A 122 3.18 0.59 -4.26
N GLY A 123 3.76 1.08 -3.16
CA GLY A 123 3.56 2.45 -2.73
C GLY A 123 4.17 3.46 -3.69
N ILE A 124 5.48 3.38 -3.89
CA ILE A 124 6.29 4.36 -4.65
C ILE A 124 7.32 3.59 -5.46
N SER A 125 7.39 3.80 -6.78
CA SER A 125 8.42 3.17 -7.61
C SER A 125 9.78 3.88 -7.49
N SER A 126 10.81 3.31 -8.11
CA SER A 126 12.12 3.96 -8.25
C SER A 126 12.14 5.13 -9.26
N GLY A 127 10.99 5.50 -9.83
CA GLY A 127 10.77 6.35 -10.99
C GLY A 127 10.33 5.58 -12.22
N HIS A 128 10.40 4.24 -12.16
CA HIS A 128 9.93 3.30 -13.19
C HIS A 128 9.39 2.04 -12.52
N THR A 129 8.32 1.46 -13.08
CA THR A 129 7.86 0.14 -12.67
C THR A 129 8.61 -0.95 -13.45
N ARG A 130 8.61 -2.16 -12.92
CA ARG A 130 9.30 -3.33 -13.49
C ARG A 130 8.41 -4.05 -14.50
N ASP A 131 9.02 -4.63 -15.54
CA ASP A 131 8.33 -5.50 -16.50
C ASP A 131 7.90 -6.82 -15.81
N GLY A 132 6.64 -7.19 -15.96
CA GLY A 132 6.08 -8.41 -15.38
C GLY A 132 6.75 -9.69 -15.87
N LYS A 133 7.36 -9.70 -17.06
CA LYS A 133 8.12 -10.83 -17.58
C LYS A 133 9.29 -11.25 -16.69
N LEU A 134 9.75 -10.37 -15.81
CA LEU A 134 10.74 -10.72 -14.78
C LEU A 134 10.19 -11.67 -13.71
N LEU A 135 8.86 -11.75 -13.55
CA LEU A 135 8.17 -12.71 -12.67
C LEU A 135 7.90 -14.04 -13.38
N GLY A 136 7.65 -13.99 -14.69
CA GLY A 136 7.32 -15.12 -15.56
C GLY A 136 6.56 -14.68 -16.80
N GLU A 137 6.53 -15.49 -17.83
CA GLU A 137 5.84 -15.19 -19.09
C GLU A 137 4.32 -14.99 -18.89
N GLU A 138 3.72 -15.60 -17.89
CA GLU A 138 2.31 -15.44 -17.53
C GLU A 138 1.94 -14.04 -17.02
N TYR A 139 2.95 -13.25 -16.59
CA TYR A 139 2.78 -11.87 -16.13
C TYR A 139 3.01 -10.82 -17.22
N PHE A 140 2.93 -11.23 -18.51
CA PHE A 140 3.15 -10.37 -19.69
C PHE A 140 2.32 -9.08 -19.68
N TYR A 141 1.17 -9.11 -19.00
CA TYR A 141 0.24 -7.99 -18.93
C TYR A 141 0.71 -6.86 -17.99
N ILE A 142 1.69 -7.09 -17.12
CA ILE A 142 2.24 -6.07 -16.23
C ILE A 142 3.30 -5.28 -17.00
N LYS A 143 3.02 -4.00 -17.23
CA LYS A 143 3.89 -3.13 -18.02
C LYS A 143 4.99 -2.49 -17.20
N ALA A 144 6.14 -2.27 -17.81
CA ALA A 144 7.12 -1.31 -17.33
C ALA A 144 6.66 0.11 -17.69
N VAL A 145 6.45 0.95 -16.69
CA VAL A 145 5.88 2.31 -16.83
C VAL A 145 6.82 3.33 -16.21
N ASN A 146 7.02 4.46 -16.90
CA ASN A 146 7.73 5.61 -16.36
C ASN A 146 6.82 6.36 -15.37
N CYS A 147 7.26 6.51 -14.12
CA CYS A 147 6.54 7.11 -13.01
C CYS A 147 7.32 8.30 -12.42
N PRO A 148 7.55 9.39 -13.17
CA PRO A 148 8.35 10.52 -12.71
C PRO A 148 7.75 11.23 -11.49
N LEU A 149 6.43 11.17 -11.29
CA LEU A 149 5.73 11.75 -10.14
C LEU A 149 6.16 11.11 -8.82
N ASP A 150 6.60 9.86 -8.83
CA ASP A 150 7.07 9.17 -7.62
C ASP A 150 8.25 9.89 -6.95
N SER A 151 9.05 10.64 -7.73
CA SER A 151 10.16 11.43 -7.19
C SER A 151 9.73 12.61 -6.31
N GLU A 152 8.45 12.97 -6.32
CA GLU A 152 7.87 14.04 -5.50
C GLU A 152 7.44 13.53 -4.11
N ALA A 153 7.36 12.20 -3.93
CA ALA A 153 6.99 11.61 -2.65
C ALA A 153 8.08 11.84 -1.58
N GLU A 154 7.67 12.15 -0.36
CA GLU A 154 8.59 12.42 0.75
C GLU A 154 9.50 11.21 1.03
N GLU A 155 8.96 9.98 0.95
CA GLU A 155 9.69 8.75 1.17
C GLU A 155 10.38 8.19 -0.09
N TYR A 156 10.43 8.94 -1.20
CA TYR A 156 11.05 8.47 -2.44
C TYR A 156 12.53 8.12 -2.29
N LEU A 157 13.28 8.91 -1.53
CA LEU A 157 14.71 8.71 -1.32
C LEU A 157 15.02 8.62 0.19
N GLN A 158 15.50 7.45 0.61
CA GLN A 158 15.78 7.16 2.01
C GLN A 158 17.22 6.68 2.19
N PHE A 159 17.81 7.00 3.35
CA PHE A 159 19.19 6.64 3.70
C PHE A 159 19.20 5.85 4.99
N PHE A 160 19.83 4.69 4.96
CA PHE A 160 20.04 3.82 6.11
C PHE A 160 21.52 3.62 6.35
N TYR A 161 21.92 3.44 7.60
CA TYR A 161 23.29 3.14 8.00
C TYR A 161 23.26 1.91 8.90
N MET A 162 24.10 0.93 8.57
CA MET A 162 24.20 -0.32 9.32
C MET A 162 25.68 -0.66 9.54
N ASP A 163 26.04 -1.14 10.73
CA ASP A 163 27.39 -1.64 10.97
C ASP A 163 27.68 -2.84 10.04
N LYS A 164 28.90 -2.93 9.49
CA LYS A 164 29.28 -4.00 8.55
C LYS A 164 29.02 -5.38 9.09
N GLU A 165 29.32 -5.62 10.37
CA GLU A 165 29.10 -6.89 11.03
C GLU A 165 27.62 -7.27 11.04
N GLU A 166 26.73 -6.34 11.43
CA GLU A 166 25.29 -6.55 11.44
C GLU A 166 24.74 -6.74 10.03
N PHE A 167 25.22 -5.97 9.05
CA PHE A 167 24.83 -6.08 7.63
C PHE A 167 25.07 -7.50 7.09
N TYR A 168 26.29 -8.01 7.23
CA TYR A 168 26.61 -9.34 6.74
C TYR A 168 25.93 -10.45 7.53
N LYS A 169 25.72 -10.25 8.83
CA LYS A 169 24.97 -11.18 9.67
C LYS A 169 23.52 -11.29 9.25
N ARG A 170 22.85 -10.17 8.95
CA ARG A 170 21.45 -10.17 8.46
C ARG A 170 21.33 -10.87 7.11
N LEU A 171 22.28 -10.67 6.22
CA LEU A 171 22.29 -11.37 4.93
C LEU A 171 22.61 -12.86 5.06
N GLY A 172 23.01 -13.36 6.25
CA GLY A 172 23.36 -14.76 6.50
C GLY A 172 24.81 -15.11 6.16
N TYR A 173 25.69 -14.12 5.95
CA TYR A 173 27.09 -14.30 5.54
C TYR A 173 28.04 -13.51 6.44
N PRO A 174 28.13 -13.81 7.75
CA PRO A 174 28.90 -13.00 8.72
C PRO A 174 30.41 -12.95 8.45
N GLU A 175 30.94 -13.94 7.73
CA GLU A 175 32.39 -14.02 7.40
C GLU A 175 32.77 -13.16 6.18
N LEU A 176 31.79 -12.65 5.43
CA LEU A 176 32.06 -11.81 4.27
C LEU A 176 32.61 -10.45 4.69
N LYS A 177 33.58 -9.95 3.92
CA LYS A 177 34.21 -8.63 4.14
C LYS A 177 34.24 -7.76 2.89
N ILE A 178 33.69 -8.26 1.79
CA ILE A 178 33.65 -7.58 0.50
C ILE A 178 32.23 -7.10 0.24
N LEU A 179 32.08 -5.83 -0.13
CA LEU A 179 30.76 -5.27 -0.46
C LEU A 179 30.11 -6.08 -1.58
N PRO A 180 28.85 -6.51 -1.40
CA PRO A 180 28.14 -7.26 -2.43
C PRO A 180 27.96 -6.44 -3.71
N THR A 181 27.98 -7.13 -4.85
CA THR A 181 27.67 -6.53 -6.16
C THR A 181 26.20 -6.80 -6.49
N ALA A 182 25.49 -5.77 -6.92
CA ALA A 182 24.09 -5.87 -7.31
C ALA A 182 23.95 -5.97 -8.84
N GLU A 183 23.31 -7.02 -9.32
CA GLU A 183 22.77 -7.09 -10.69
C GLU A 183 21.35 -6.52 -10.66
N ARG A 184 21.09 -5.57 -11.58
CA ARG A 184 19.84 -4.80 -11.60
C ARG A 184 19.06 -5.06 -12.89
N ASP A 185 17.75 -4.84 -12.82
CA ASP A 185 16.92 -4.73 -14.00
C ASP A 185 16.93 -3.30 -14.58
N GLU A 186 16.17 -3.11 -15.66
CA GLU A 186 16.08 -1.83 -16.37
C GLU A 186 15.44 -0.70 -15.53
N ALA A 187 14.70 -1.04 -14.47
CA ALA A 187 14.11 -0.11 -13.53
C ALA A 187 14.96 0.11 -12.26
N ASP A 188 16.26 -0.26 -12.30
CA ASP A 188 17.25 -0.13 -11.22
C ASP A 188 16.99 -1.01 -9.97
N TYR A 189 15.98 -1.89 -9.97
CA TYR A 189 15.78 -2.81 -8.86
C TYR A 189 16.84 -3.91 -8.85
N VAL A 190 17.28 -4.29 -7.65
CA VAL A 190 18.22 -5.39 -7.48
C VAL A 190 17.50 -6.71 -7.77
N ASN A 191 17.88 -7.38 -8.85
CA ASN A 191 17.45 -8.74 -9.15
C ASN A 191 18.23 -9.76 -8.34
N ARG A 192 19.55 -9.61 -8.33
CA ARG A 192 20.48 -10.53 -7.67
C ARG A 192 21.55 -9.74 -6.93
N LEU A 193 21.81 -10.12 -5.69
CA LEU A 193 22.88 -9.62 -4.87
C LEU A 193 23.97 -10.70 -4.78
N ILE A 194 25.17 -10.42 -5.29
CA ILE A 194 26.28 -11.35 -5.33
C ILE A 194 27.14 -11.18 -4.08
N LEU A 195 27.24 -12.23 -3.29
CA LEU A 195 27.90 -12.30 -1.99
C LEU A 195 29.09 -13.29 -2.05
N GLY A 196 30.18 -12.91 -2.73
CA GLY A 196 31.27 -13.86 -3.05
C GLY A 196 30.78 -14.92 -4.04
N ASP A 197 30.79 -16.20 -3.62
CA ASP A 197 30.28 -17.30 -4.45
C ASP A 197 28.76 -17.53 -4.33
N ALA A 198 28.10 -16.84 -3.39
CA ALA A 198 26.67 -16.98 -3.15
C ALA A 198 25.86 -15.90 -3.86
N ILE A 199 24.61 -16.21 -4.17
CA ILE A 199 23.68 -15.30 -4.82
C ILE A 199 22.39 -15.25 -3.97
N LEU A 200 21.94 -14.03 -3.68
CA LEU A 200 20.69 -13.77 -2.99
C LEU A 200 19.75 -12.98 -3.90
N GLN A 201 18.48 -13.35 -3.96
CA GLN A 201 17.47 -12.57 -4.69
C GLN A 201 17.31 -11.19 -4.05
N GLY A 202 17.13 -10.15 -4.87
CA GLY A 202 17.05 -8.77 -4.40
C GLY A 202 15.92 -8.54 -3.40
N GLU A 203 14.74 -9.13 -3.63
CA GLU A 203 13.61 -9.07 -2.68
C GLU A 203 13.96 -9.75 -1.35
N LYS A 204 14.68 -10.88 -1.39
CA LYS A 204 15.13 -11.54 -0.17
C LYS A 204 16.14 -10.71 0.60
N ALA A 205 17.05 -10.03 -0.09
CA ALA A 205 17.99 -9.09 0.52
C ALA A 205 17.24 -7.91 1.17
N ARG A 206 16.24 -7.35 0.47
CA ARG A 206 15.34 -6.30 0.99
C ARG A 206 14.68 -6.73 2.29
N GLU A 207 14.08 -7.92 2.35
CA GLU A 207 13.44 -8.46 3.54
C GLU A 207 14.42 -8.60 4.72
N LEU A 208 15.58 -9.23 4.49
CA LEU A 208 16.59 -9.48 5.52
C LEU A 208 17.19 -8.18 6.08
N LEU A 209 17.34 -7.16 5.25
CA LEU A 209 17.85 -5.86 5.64
C LEU A 209 16.77 -4.91 6.17
N HIS A 210 15.48 -5.31 6.09
CA HIS A 210 14.32 -4.49 6.43
C HIS A 210 14.27 -3.18 5.65
N LEU A 211 14.51 -3.24 4.34
CA LEU A 211 14.49 -2.07 3.48
C LEU A 211 13.08 -1.85 2.88
N PRO A 212 12.66 -0.61 2.66
CA PRO A 212 11.36 -0.31 2.06
C PRO A 212 11.25 -0.76 0.60
N SER A 213 12.35 -0.80 -0.17
CA SER A 213 12.37 -1.18 -1.58
C SER A 213 13.58 -2.04 -1.92
N SER A 214 13.47 -2.88 -2.95
CA SER A 214 14.61 -3.59 -3.55
C SER A 214 15.41 -2.73 -4.55
N CYS A 215 15.00 -1.47 -4.79
CA CYS A 215 15.85 -0.49 -5.45
C CYS A 215 16.77 0.18 -4.43
N PHE A 216 17.84 -0.50 -4.03
CA PHE A 216 18.80 -0.01 -3.06
C PHE A 216 20.24 -0.02 -3.61
N PHE A 217 21.07 0.90 -3.12
CA PHE A 217 22.47 1.06 -3.47
C PHE A 217 23.30 0.97 -2.19
N LEU A 218 24.44 0.28 -2.28
CA LEU A 218 25.33 -0.01 -1.14
C LEU A 218 26.63 0.74 -1.30
N GLU A 219 27.08 1.41 -0.26
CA GLU A 219 28.37 2.10 -0.21
C GLU A 219 29.04 1.87 1.14
N GLU A 220 30.36 1.70 1.12
CA GLU A 220 31.14 1.62 2.34
C GLU A 220 31.35 3.02 2.96
N ASP A 221 30.98 3.16 4.22
CA ASP A 221 31.19 4.36 5.04
C ASP A 221 31.97 3.98 6.31
N GLY A 222 33.29 3.83 6.16
CA GLY A 222 34.17 3.40 7.24
C GLY A 222 33.82 2.04 7.80
N LYS A 223 33.30 1.98 9.04
CA LYS A 223 32.84 0.73 9.69
C LYS A 223 31.39 0.38 9.37
N ARG A 224 30.68 1.24 8.64
CA ARG A 224 29.27 1.05 8.30
C ARG A 224 29.10 0.82 6.81
N ILE A 225 27.93 0.35 6.45
CA ILE A 225 27.39 0.37 5.10
C ILE A 225 26.31 1.45 5.06
N ARG A 226 26.46 2.39 4.11
CA ARG A 226 25.38 3.31 3.73
C ARG A 226 24.52 2.63 2.69
N ILE A 227 23.22 2.60 2.93
CA ILE A 227 22.24 2.02 2.03
C ILE A 227 21.32 3.15 1.59
N THR A 228 21.38 3.49 0.30
CA THR A 228 20.47 4.45 -0.32
C THR A 228 19.33 3.67 -0.96
N VAL A 229 18.09 3.97 -0.64
CA VAL A 229 16.90 3.27 -1.14
C VAL A 229 16.03 4.24 -1.90
N LYS A 230 15.55 3.84 -3.07
CA LYS A 230 14.56 4.56 -3.86
C LYS A 230 13.22 3.83 -3.84
N GLY A 231 12.15 4.59 -3.57
CA GLY A 231 10.78 4.09 -3.57
C GLY A 231 10.42 3.20 -2.38
N SER A 232 9.21 2.63 -2.45
CA SER A 232 8.63 1.74 -1.44
C SER A 232 7.85 0.62 -2.13
N GLY A 233 8.32 -0.61 -1.99
CA GLY A 233 7.73 -1.82 -2.57
C GLY A 233 8.64 -2.55 -3.55
N HIS A 234 8.04 -3.53 -4.22
CA HIS A 234 8.73 -4.43 -5.16
C HIS A 234 8.83 -3.90 -6.60
N GLY A 235 8.12 -2.82 -6.93
CA GLY A 235 8.18 -2.14 -8.24
C GLY A 235 7.32 -2.75 -9.34
N PHE A 236 6.61 -3.85 -9.14
CA PHE A 236 5.72 -4.43 -10.16
C PHE A 236 4.31 -3.83 -10.11
N GLY A 237 3.71 -3.64 -11.29
CA GLY A 237 2.34 -3.14 -11.45
C GLY A 237 2.18 -1.67 -11.06
N ILE A 238 1.06 -1.31 -10.43
CA ILE A 238 0.71 0.08 -10.15
C ILE A 238 1.61 0.68 -9.06
N SER A 239 2.19 1.87 -9.35
CA SER A 239 2.62 2.78 -8.30
C SER A 239 1.41 3.54 -7.76
N LEU A 240 1.04 3.29 -6.50
CA LEU A 240 -0.12 3.94 -5.89
C LEU A 240 0.06 5.46 -5.78
N TYR A 241 1.28 5.94 -5.53
CA TYR A 241 1.56 7.37 -5.47
C TYR A 241 1.33 8.04 -6.84
N THR A 242 1.97 7.52 -7.91
CA THR A 242 1.77 8.04 -9.28
C THR A 242 0.30 7.96 -9.68
N ALA A 243 -0.38 6.83 -9.42
CA ALA A 243 -1.79 6.65 -9.76
C ALA A 243 -2.70 7.64 -9.01
N GLY A 244 -2.48 7.86 -7.70
CA GLY A 244 -3.20 8.86 -6.93
C GLY A 244 -3.04 10.28 -7.51
N ARG A 245 -1.80 10.67 -7.84
CA ARG A 245 -1.52 11.97 -8.47
C ARG A 245 -2.18 12.12 -9.84
N MET A 246 -2.17 11.08 -10.67
CA MET A 246 -2.87 11.10 -11.96
C MET A 246 -4.39 11.26 -11.79
N MET A 247 -4.99 10.62 -10.78
CA MET A 247 -6.42 10.76 -10.48
C MET A 247 -6.74 12.18 -9.96
N GLU A 248 -5.88 12.79 -9.15
CA GLU A 248 -6.00 14.20 -8.74
C GLU A 248 -5.96 15.14 -9.95
N ASP A 249 -5.15 14.82 -10.96
CA ASP A 249 -5.04 15.57 -12.22
C ASP A 249 -6.19 15.25 -13.21
N GLY A 250 -7.13 14.38 -12.84
CA GLY A 250 -8.38 14.11 -13.56
C GLY A 250 -8.38 12.84 -14.41
N ALA A 251 -7.36 11.98 -14.31
CA ALA A 251 -7.40 10.65 -14.94
C ALA A 251 -8.45 9.76 -14.27
N ASP A 252 -9.16 8.97 -15.08
CA ASP A 252 -10.10 8.00 -14.56
C ASP A 252 -9.41 6.65 -14.21
N MET A 253 -10.10 5.81 -13.44
CA MET A 253 -9.55 4.52 -13.01
C MET A 253 -9.22 3.59 -14.20
N LYS A 254 -10.01 3.65 -15.27
CA LYS A 254 -9.77 2.83 -16.46
C LYS A 254 -8.45 3.22 -17.13
N GLU A 255 -8.20 4.53 -17.25
CA GLU A 255 -6.94 5.05 -17.79
C GLU A 255 -5.75 4.61 -16.93
N ILE A 256 -5.87 4.66 -15.60
CA ILE A 256 -4.85 4.16 -14.68
C ILE A 256 -4.58 2.68 -14.92
N PHE A 257 -5.61 1.82 -14.89
CA PHE A 257 -5.41 0.38 -15.07
C PHE A 257 -4.80 0.07 -16.44
N GLN A 258 -5.25 0.71 -17.50
CA GLN A 258 -4.73 0.52 -18.86
C GLN A 258 -3.30 1.05 -19.03
N GLN A 259 -2.85 1.99 -18.22
CA GLN A 259 -1.46 2.44 -18.24
C GLN A 259 -0.52 1.37 -17.69
N PHE A 260 -0.89 0.71 -16.59
CA PHE A 260 -0.03 -0.24 -15.89
C PHE A 260 -0.22 -1.69 -16.31
N TYR A 261 -1.40 -2.05 -16.84
CA TYR A 261 -1.71 -3.41 -17.28
C TYR A 261 -2.20 -3.41 -18.72
N GLU A 262 -1.66 -4.33 -19.50
CA GLU A 262 -2.12 -4.56 -20.87
C GLU A 262 -3.50 -5.26 -20.85
N ASP A 263 -4.38 -4.85 -21.75
CA ASP A 263 -5.75 -5.40 -21.88
C ASP A 263 -6.59 -5.36 -20.58
N ALA A 264 -6.34 -4.38 -19.72
CA ALA A 264 -7.13 -4.17 -18.51
C ALA A 264 -8.50 -3.57 -18.84
N GLU A 265 -9.55 -4.17 -18.28
CA GLU A 265 -10.92 -3.68 -18.36
C GLU A 265 -11.53 -3.55 -16.96
N CYS A 266 -12.07 -2.35 -16.66
CA CYS A 266 -12.88 -2.13 -15.47
C CYS A 266 -14.32 -2.55 -15.75
N ILE A 267 -14.85 -3.45 -14.95
CA ILE A 267 -16.25 -3.92 -15.02
C ILE A 267 -16.91 -3.77 -13.65
N THR A 268 -18.24 -3.77 -13.62
CA THR A 268 -19.00 -3.79 -12.37
C THR A 268 -19.76 -5.10 -12.26
N LEU A 269 -19.51 -5.83 -11.19
CA LEU A 269 -20.22 -7.06 -10.85
C LEU A 269 -21.59 -6.70 -10.24
N PRO A 270 -22.59 -7.58 -10.44
CA PRO A 270 -23.93 -7.38 -9.86
C PRO A 270 -23.95 -7.55 -8.33
#